data_af79797ffb1a0e6bae07a816d747f139
#
_entry.id   af79797ffb1a0e6bae07a816d747f139
#
_cell.length_a   1.000
_cell.length_b   1.000
_cell.length_c   1.000
_cell.angle_alpha   90.00
_cell.angle_beta   90.00
_cell.angle_gamma   90.00
#
_symmetry.space_group_name_H-M   'P 1'
#
loop_
_entity.id
_entity.type
_entity.pdbx_description
1 polymer ?
#
loop_
_entity_poly.entity_id
_entity_poly.type
_entity_poly.pdbx_seq_one_letter_code
_entity_poly.pdbx_strand_id
1 'polypeptide(L)'
;MTAREMVDGVQAAGEGWSWDVVSIGIPTPVQGGRVIADPVNLGDGWVGFDYEGAFEKPTKVVNDAAMQAIGSYEGGRMLFLGLGTGLGSTLIVDGIVEPLELGHLPYRKSTFEDYVSEQARERRGNEKWKRAVFDVVGRLAAAIEPDYVVLGGGDVKHLDELPENCRRGANENAFIGGFRLWEAEWAR
;
A
#
# COMPACT_ATOMS: atom_id res chain seq x y z
N MET A 1 -1.90 -12.20 -14.19
CA MET A 1 -0.58 -11.64 -14.61
C MET A 1 0.47 -12.23 -13.69
N THR A 2 1.48 -12.85 -14.24
CA THR A 2 2.65 -13.39 -13.53
C THR A 2 3.72 -12.31 -13.35
N ALA A 3 4.73 -12.55 -12.51
CA ALA A 3 5.86 -11.64 -12.37
C ALA A 3 6.59 -11.41 -13.70
N ARG A 4 6.77 -12.46 -14.52
CA ARG A 4 7.40 -12.36 -15.84
C ARG A 4 6.58 -11.48 -16.79
N GLU A 5 5.28 -11.70 -16.88
CA GLU A 5 4.39 -10.88 -17.73
C GLU A 5 4.40 -9.42 -17.31
N MET A 6 4.50 -9.13 -15.99
CA MET A 6 4.65 -7.75 -15.50
C MET A 6 5.96 -7.13 -16.00
N VAL A 7 7.10 -7.83 -15.85
CA VAL A 7 8.40 -7.33 -16.33
C VAL A 7 8.38 -7.07 -17.83
N ASP A 8 7.90 -8.04 -18.61
CA ASP A 8 7.83 -7.92 -20.07
C ASP A 8 6.95 -6.74 -20.48
N GLY A 9 5.81 -6.55 -19.79
CA GLY A 9 4.92 -5.41 -20.02
C GLY A 9 5.54 -4.06 -19.68
N VAL A 10 6.28 -3.96 -18.56
CA VAL A 10 6.99 -2.73 -18.17
C VAL A 10 8.10 -2.39 -19.16
N GLN A 11 8.89 -3.39 -19.56
CA GLN A 11 9.97 -3.19 -20.55
C GLN A 11 9.40 -2.74 -21.90
N ALA A 12 8.30 -3.35 -22.36
CA ALA A 12 7.64 -2.93 -23.60
C ALA A 12 7.06 -1.50 -23.51
N ALA A 13 6.45 -1.14 -22.37
CA ALA A 13 5.92 0.22 -22.17
C ALA A 13 7.04 1.27 -22.06
N GLY A 14 8.21 0.89 -21.56
CA GLY A 14 9.40 1.73 -21.43
C GLY A 14 10.35 1.68 -22.63
N GLU A 15 9.92 1.12 -23.77
CA GLU A 15 10.79 1.04 -24.95
C GLU A 15 11.30 2.43 -25.37
N GLY A 16 12.62 2.57 -25.51
CA GLY A 16 13.28 3.84 -25.81
C GLY A 16 13.53 4.76 -24.61
N TRP A 17 13.12 4.37 -23.41
CA TRP A 17 13.46 5.07 -22.18
C TRP A 17 14.78 4.52 -21.60
N SER A 18 15.45 5.35 -20.78
CA SER A 18 16.58 4.92 -19.96
C SER A 18 16.28 5.17 -18.51
N TRP A 19 16.61 4.22 -17.64
CA TRP A 19 16.49 4.31 -16.19
C TRP A 19 17.70 3.67 -15.51
N ASP A 20 18.05 4.16 -14.34
CA ASP A 20 19.19 3.67 -13.57
C ASP A 20 18.77 2.65 -12.50
N VAL A 21 17.54 2.76 -12.02
CA VAL A 21 17.00 1.95 -10.92
C VAL A 21 15.53 1.63 -11.15
N VAL A 22 15.03 0.58 -10.49
CA VAL A 22 13.62 0.16 -10.56
C VAL A 22 13.03 0.04 -9.16
N SER A 23 11.82 0.57 -8.97
CA SER A 23 11.02 0.38 -7.75
C SER A 23 9.73 -0.35 -8.10
N ILE A 24 9.42 -1.42 -7.38
CA ILE A 24 8.22 -2.23 -7.63
C ILE A 24 7.37 -2.29 -6.35
N GLY A 25 6.13 -1.82 -6.44
CA GLY A 25 5.09 -2.02 -5.42
C GLY A 25 4.22 -3.22 -5.77
N ILE A 26 4.18 -4.24 -4.92
CA ILE A 26 3.43 -5.48 -5.17
C ILE A 26 2.35 -5.63 -4.08
N PRO A 27 1.08 -5.98 -4.45
CA PRO A 27 -0.02 -6.14 -3.49
C PRO A 27 0.06 -7.49 -2.76
N THR A 28 1.15 -7.72 -2.04
CA THR A 28 1.41 -8.91 -1.24
C THR A 28 2.45 -8.61 -0.17
N PRO A 29 2.57 -9.41 0.89
CA PRO A 29 3.63 -9.25 1.89
C PRO A 29 5.03 -9.34 1.27
N VAL A 30 5.85 -8.32 1.55
CA VAL A 30 7.26 -8.25 1.16
C VAL A 30 8.11 -8.08 2.42
N GLN A 31 9.12 -8.92 2.59
CA GLN A 31 10.03 -8.89 3.74
C GLN A 31 11.48 -8.84 3.27
N GLY A 32 12.22 -7.84 3.72
CA GLY A 32 13.62 -7.66 3.31
C GLY A 32 13.79 -7.56 1.79
N GLY A 33 12.87 -6.89 1.09
CA GLY A 33 12.87 -6.76 -0.37
C GLY A 33 12.49 -8.04 -1.14
N ARG A 34 11.98 -9.06 -0.44
CA ARG A 34 11.58 -10.35 -1.06
C ARG A 34 10.08 -10.57 -0.92
N VAL A 35 9.45 -10.95 -2.00
CA VAL A 35 8.05 -11.41 -2.02
C VAL A 35 7.97 -12.74 -1.29
N ILE A 36 7.12 -12.85 -0.26
CA ILE A 36 6.99 -14.03 0.59
C ILE A 36 5.71 -14.84 0.33
N ALA A 37 4.78 -14.29 -0.43
CA ALA A 37 3.58 -14.99 -0.90
C ALA A 37 3.18 -14.45 -2.27
N ASP A 38 2.58 -15.29 -3.12
CA ASP A 38 2.01 -14.82 -4.38
C ASP A 38 0.79 -13.93 -4.12
N PRO A 39 0.61 -12.82 -4.87
CA PRO A 39 -0.55 -11.94 -4.71
C PRO A 39 -1.86 -12.66 -5.01
N VAL A 40 -2.84 -12.54 -4.11
CA VAL A 40 -4.14 -13.24 -4.20
C VAL A 40 -4.89 -12.95 -5.51
N ASN A 41 -4.77 -11.74 -6.04
CA ASN A 41 -5.49 -11.27 -7.22
C ASN A 41 -4.66 -11.28 -8.51
N LEU A 42 -3.45 -11.83 -8.48
CA LEU A 42 -2.56 -11.96 -9.63
C LEU A 42 -2.23 -13.44 -9.85
N GLY A 43 -1.53 -13.77 -10.93
CA GLY A 43 -1.06 -15.13 -11.17
C GLY A 43 0.16 -15.46 -10.30
N ASP A 44 0.63 -16.68 -10.39
CA ASP A 44 1.75 -17.22 -9.61
C ASP A 44 3.13 -16.75 -10.11
N GLY A 45 4.18 -17.14 -9.40
CA GLY A 45 5.57 -16.93 -9.82
C GLY A 45 6.18 -15.60 -9.41
N TRP A 46 5.63 -14.98 -8.35
CA TRP A 46 6.18 -13.76 -7.76
C TRP A 46 7.20 -14.08 -6.66
N VAL A 47 6.98 -15.18 -5.92
CA VAL A 47 7.90 -15.64 -4.88
C VAL A 47 9.20 -16.16 -5.51
N GLY A 48 10.34 -15.60 -5.07
CA GLY A 48 11.67 -16.01 -5.56
C GLY A 48 12.01 -15.54 -6.97
N PHE A 49 11.19 -14.69 -7.58
CA PHE A 49 11.50 -14.12 -8.89
C PHE A 49 12.68 -13.15 -8.79
N ASP A 50 13.62 -13.27 -9.73
CA ASP A 50 14.81 -12.40 -9.83
C ASP A 50 14.46 -11.13 -10.62
N TYR A 51 13.93 -10.12 -9.92
CA TYR A 51 13.57 -8.83 -10.52
C TYR A 51 14.80 -8.05 -10.99
N GLU A 52 15.88 -8.08 -10.21
CA GLU A 52 17.12 -7.36 -10.54
C GLU A 52 17.76 -7.93 -11.81
N GLY A 53 17.85 -9.25 -11.93
CA GLY A 53 18.31 -9.91 -13.14
C GLY A 53 17.38 -9.69 -14.34
N ALA A 54 16.05 -9.64 -14.11
CA ALA A 54 15.08 -9.44 -15.18
C ALA A 54 15.09 -8.01 -15.76
N PHE A 55 15.31 -6.99 -14.94
CA PHE A 55 15.43 -5.59 -15.39
C PHE A 55 16.88 -5.19 -15.75
N GLU A 56 17.88 -6.02 -15.39
CA GLU A 56 19.30 -5.70 -15.51
C GLU A 56 19.67 -4.37 -14.83
N LYS A 57 18.97 -4.04 -13.74
CA LYS A 57 19.10 -2.80 -12.98
C LYS A 57 18.92 -3.06 -11.50
N PRO A 58 19.56 -2.26 -10.63
CA PRO A 58 19.24 -2.29 -9.20
C PRO A 58 17.73 -2.14 -8.98
N THR A 59 17.14 -3.09 -8.26
CA THR A 59 15.69 -3.16 -8.11
C THR A 59 15.32 -3.26 -6.63
N LYS A 60 14.38 -2.41 -6.18
CA LYS A 60 13.78 -2.49 -4.85
C LYS A 60 12.32 -2.91 -4.95
N VAL A 61 11.97 -3.92 -4.16
CA VAL A 61 10.61 -4.47 -4.10
C VAL A 61 10.04 -4.19 -2.72
N VAL A 62 8.85 -3.60 -2.66
CA VAL A 62 8.10 -3.33 -1.44
C VAL A 62 6.62 -3.68 -1.63
N ASN A 63 5.87 -3.74 -0.54
CA ASN A 63 4.42 -3.81 -0.62
C ASN A 63 3.87 -2.49 -1.22
N ASP A 64 2.79 -2.56 -2.01
CA ASP A 64 2.22 -1.40 -2.72
C ASP A 64 1.65 -0.33 -1.77
N ALA A 65 1.04 -0.74 -0.64
CA ALA A 65 0.60 0.19 0.39
C ALA A 65 1.80 0.86 1.10
N ALA A 66 2.90 0.12 1.31
CA ALA A 66 4.13 0.68 1.86
C ALA A 66 4.75 1.72 0.91
N MET A 67 4.73 1.47 -0.40
CA MET A 67 5.21 2.44 -1.40
C MET A 67 4.37 3.73 -1.38
N GLN A 68 3.04 3.63 -1.32
CA GLN A 68 2.17 4.79 -1.19
C GLN A 68 2.38 5.52 0.15
N ALA A 69 2.61 4.77 1.24
CA ALA A 69 2.90 5.33 2.56
C ALA A 69 4.18 6.15 2.55
N ILE A 70 5.27 5.62 1.99
CA ILE A 70 6.56 6.33 1.86
C ILE A 70 6.38 7.65 1.09
N GLY A 71 5.63 7.64 0.00
CA GLY A 71 5.35 8.84 -0.78
C GLY A 71 4.46 9.86 -0.06
N SER A 72 3.66 9.42 0.90
CA SER A 72 2.74 10.26 1.69
C SER A 72 3.35 10.78 2.99
N TYR A 73 4.54 10.29 3.37
CA TYR A 73 5.15 10.57 4.66
C TYR A 73 5.71 11.98 4.77
N GLU A 74 5.41 12.65 5.89
CA GLU A 74 5.85 14.03 6.20
C GLU A 74 6.57 14.14 7.56
N GLY A 75 7.03 13.01 8.11
CA GLY A 75 7.75 12.95 9.40
C GLY A 75 6.89 12.40 10.54
N GLY A 76 7.53 12.10 11.68
CA GLY A 76 6.90 11.60 12.90
C GLY A 76 6.33 10.18 12.76
N ARG A 77 5.22 9.92 13.45
CA ARG A 77 4.50 8.64 13.42
C ARG A 77 3.26 8.73 12.53
N MET A 78 3.31 8.15 11.36
CA MET A 78 2.22 8.13 10.40
C MET A 78 1.63 6.73 10.25
N LEU A 79 0.31 6.61 10.37
CA LEU A 79 -0.42 5.41 9.94
C LEU A 79 -1.00 5.64 8.54
N PHE A 80 -0.61 4.84 7.57
CA PHE A 80 -1.22 4.79 6.25
C PHE A 80 -2.27 3.68 6.20
N LEU A 81 -3.45 3.99 5.66
CA LEU A 81 -4.54 3.04 5.41
C LEU A 81 -5.02 3.19 3.98
N GLY A 82 -4.81 2.15 3.16
CA GLY A 82 -5.23 2.10 1.76
C GLY A 82 -6.61 1.47 1.62
N LEU A 83 -7.61 2.26 1.24
CA LEU A 83 -8.99 1.82 0.98
C LEU A 83 -9.16 1.45 -0.48
N GLY A 84 -9.39 0.17 -0.77
CA GLY A 84 -9.55 -0.35 -2.13
C GLY A 84 -10.05 -1.79 -2.12
N THR A 85 -9.47 -2.67 -2.93
CA THR A 85 -9.79 -4.10 -2.96
C THR A 85 -9.75 -4.71 -1.56
N GLY A 86 -8.75 -4.31 -0.75
CA GLY A 86 -8.61 -4.66 0.65
C GLY A 86 -8.39 -3.42 1.53
N LEU A 87 -7.83 -3.64 2.73
CA LEU A 87 -7.35 -2.61 3.65
C LEU A 87 -5.84 -2.74 3.80
N GLY A 88 -5.08 -2.13 2.89
CA GLY A 88 -3.63 -2.02 3.03
C GLY A 88 -3.26 -1.15 4.23
N SER A 89 -2.21 -1.50 4.95
CA SER A 89 -1.80 -0.73 6.11
C SER A 89 -0.28 -0.70 6.29
N THR A 90 0.24 0.47 6.65
CA THR A 90 1.68 0.68 6.88
C THR A 90 1.85 1.70 7.99
N LEU A 91 2.70 1.40 8.95
CA LEU A 91 3.14 2.35 9.97
C LEU A 91 4.53 2.87 9.59
N ILE A 92 4.73 4.18 9.65
CA ILE A 92 6.05 4.79 9.52
C ILE A 92 6.34 5.59 10.79
N VAL A 93 7.46 5.31 11.42
CA VAL A 93 7.92 6.01 12.62
C VAL A 93 9.35 6.48 12.39
N ASP A 94 9.55 7.78 12.34
CA ASP A 94 10.87 8.40 12.14
C ASP A 94 11.65 7.81 10.95
N GLY A 95 10.94 7.60 9.82
CA GLY A 95 11.50 7.03 8.59
C GLY A 95 11.62 5.50 8.57
N ILE A 96 11.27 4.79 9.65
CA ILE A 96 11.23 3.33 9.68
C ILE A 96 9.87 2.85 9.18
N VAL A 97 9.87 2.05 8.12
CA VAL A 97 8.66 1.54 7.46
C VAL A 97 8.33 0.15 7.98
N GLU A 98 7.14 0.00 8.53
CA GLU A 98 6.60 -1.27 9.02
C GLU A 98 5.28 -1.59 8.30
N PRO A 99 5.30 -2.42 7.26
CA PRO A 99 4.09 -2.93 6.63
C PRO A 99 3.28 -3.76 7.64
N LEU A 100 1.96 -3.56 7.65
CA LEU A 100 1.06 -4.21 8.61
C LEU A 100 -0.11 -4.86 7.86
N GLU A 101 -0.69 -5.89 8.46
CA GLU A 101 -1.89 -6.58 7.97
C GLU A 101 -3.10 -6.32 8.90
N LEU A 102 -3.35 -5.03 9.19
CA LEU A 102 -4.42 -4.63 10.12
C LEU A 102 -5.81 -4.96 9.58
N GLY A 103 -5.97 -5.10 8.26
CA GLY A 103 -7.21 -5.50 7.62
C GLY A 103 -7.76 -6.83 8.13
N HIS A 104 -6.89 -7.76 8.51
CA HIS A 104 -7.25 -9.08 9.00
C HIS A 104 -7.67 -9.13 10.48
N LEU A 105 -7.52 -8.04 11.23
CA LEU A 105 -7.94 -8.00 12.62
C LEU A 105 -9.46 -8.19 12.77
N PRO A 106 -9.91 -8.89 13.82
CA PRO A 106 -11.32 -9.15 14.07
C PRO A 106 -12.12 -7.86 14.25
N TYR A 107 -13.25 -7.75 13.56
CA TYR A 107 -14.17 -6.63 13.68
C TYR A 107 -15.62 -7.10 13.52
N ARG A 108 -16.43 -6.88 14.58
CA ARG A 108 -17.84 -7.32 14.63
C ARG A 108 -17.97 -8.82 14.38
N LYS A 109 -18.49 -9.22 13.19
CA LYS A 109 -18.72 -10.63 12.81
C LYS A 109 -17.68 -11.15 11.81
N SER A 110 -16.67 -10.34 11.44
CA SER A 110 -15.66 -10.67 10.44
C SER A 110 -14.37 -9.90 10.72
N THR A 111 -13.73 -9.29 9.72
CA THR A 111 -12.49 -8.53 9.82
C THR A 111 -12.72 -7.04 9.49
N PHE A 112 -11.73 -6.19 9.74
CA PHE A 112 -11.80 -4.79 9.30
C PHE A 112 -12.01 -4.70 7.79
N GLU A 113 -11.23 -5.44 7.02
CA GLU A 113 -11.30 -5.45 5.55
C GLU A 113 -12.69 -5.80 5.03
N ASP A 114 -13.36 -6.79 5.60
CA ASP A 114 -14.72 -7.19 5.23
C ASP A 114 -15.78 -6.10 5.42
N TYR A 115 -15.41 -4.99 6.07
CA TYR A 115 -16.29 -3.85 6.32
C TYR A 115 -15.89 -2.59 5.57
N VAL A 116 -14.60 -2.43 5.18
CA VAL A 116 -14.09 -1.20 4.59
C VAL A 116 -13.52 -1.36 3.18
N SER A 117 -13.44 -2.59 2.63
CA SER A 117 -13.01 -2.83 1.25
C SER A 117 -14.04 -2.32 0.22
N GLU A 118 -13.61 -2.21 -1.04
CA GLU A 118 -14.46 -1.91 -2.20
C GLU A 118 -15.67 -2.86 -2.27
N GLN A 119 -15.45 -4.17 -2.13
CA GLN A 119 -16.53 -5.15 -2.10
C GLN A 119 -17.52 -4.90 -0.96
N ALA A 120 -17.03 -4.47 0.21
CA ALA A 120 -17.89 -4.10 1.33
C ALA A 120 -18.73 -2.87 1.01
N ARG A 121 -18.15 -1.87 0.33
CA ARG A 121 -18.85 -0.67 -0.12
C ARG A 121 -19.98 -1.01 -1.10
N GLU A 122 -19.70 -1.83 -2.12
CA GLU A 122 -20.68 -2.27 -3.10
C GLU A 122 -21.83 -3.06 -2.45
N ARG A 123 -21.52 -3.99 -1.57
CA ARG A 123 -22.52 -4.84 -0.89
C ARG A 123 -23.38 -4.07 0.11
N ARG A 124 -22.82 -3.08 0.84
CA ARG A 124 -23.48 -2.41 1.98
C ARG A 124 -24.03 -1.03 1.64
N GLY A 125 -23.57 -0.44 0.52
CA GLY A 125 -23.84 0.94 0.13
C GLY A 125 -22.93 1.95 0.85
N ASN A 126 -22.73 3.11 0.21
CA ASN A 126 -21.76 4.12 0.62
C ASN A 126 -21.96 4.57 2.09
N GLU A 127 -23.18 4.84 2.53
CA GLU A 127 -23.43 5.36 3.87
C GLU A 127 -23.05 4.39 5.00
N LYS A 128 -23.29 3.10 4.82
CA LYS A 128 -22.90 2.09 5.81
C LYS A 128 -21.39 1.85 5.77
N TRP A 129 -20.82 1.93 4.59
CA TRP A 129 -19.38 1.79 4.38
C TRP A 129 -18.63 2.97 5.00
N LYS A 130 -19.03 4.23 4.75
CA LYS A 130 -18.43 5.42 5.36
C LYS A 130 -18.40 5.31 6.89
N ARG A 131 -19.55 4.92 7.50
CA ARG A 131 -19.61 4.72 8.96
C ARG A 131 -18.66 3.64 9.45
N ALA A 132 -18.47 2.56 8.68
CA ALA A 132 -17.50 1.52 9.02
C ALA A 132 -16.06 2.04 8.91
N VAL A 133 -15.74 2.80 7.86
CA VAL A 133 -14.41 3.43 7.70
C VAL A 133 -14.11 4.33 8.89
N PHE A 134 -15.03 5.22 9.29
CA PHE A 134 -14.84 6.11 10.44
C PHE A 134 -14.60 5.32 11.74
N ASP A 135 -15.39 4.27 12.00
CA ASP A 135 -15.23 3.43 13.21
C ASP A 135 -13.90 2.67 13.20
N VAL A 136 -13.51 2.08 12.05
CA VAL A 136 -12.25 1.34 11.91
C VAL A 136 -11.04 2.26 12.05
N VAL A 137 -11.04 3.39 11.36
CA VAL A 137 -9.95 4.39 11.46
C VAL A 137 -9.81 4.89 12.89
N GLY A 138 -10.91 5.23 13.55
CA GLY A 138 -10.88 5.67 14.95
C GLY A 138 -10.31 4.62 15.91
N ARG A 139 -10.66 3.35 15.71
CA ARG A 139 -10.09 2.23 16.52
C ARG A 139 -8.61 2.05 16.30
N LEU A 140 -8.17 2.07 15.04
CA LEU A 140 -6.77 1.90 14.69
C LEU A 140 -5.93 3.11 15.17
N ALA A 141 -6.46 4.33 15.00
CA ALA A 141 -5.81 5.53 15.52
C ALA A 141 -5.68 5.49 17.04
N ALA A 142 -6.70 5.06 17.77
CA ALA A 142 -6.65 4.94 19.22
C ALA A 142 -5.68 3.84 19.71
N ALA A 143 -5.49 2.77 18.93
CA ALA A 143 -4.57 1.68 19.30
C ALA A 143 -3.11 1.98 18.96
N ILE A 144 -2.85 2.70 17.88
CA ILE A 144 -1.49 2.96 17.34
C ILE A 144 -0.95 4.32 17.80
N GLU A 145 -1.85 5.25 18.13
CA GLU A 145 -1.53 6.63 18.55
C GLU A 145 -0.60 7.34 17.54
N PRO A 146 -0.97 7.39 16.23
CA PRO A 146 -0.17 8.09 15.25
C PRO A 146 -0.32 9.61 15.40
N ASP A 147 0.70 10.37 14.98
CA ASP A 147 0.61 11.84 14.89
C ASP A 147 -0.42 12.25 13.83
N TYR A 148 -0.59 11.44 12.79
CA TYR A 148 -1.64 11.59 11.77
C TYR A 148 -1.88 10.28 11.01
N VAL A 149 -3.05 10.19 10.38
CA VAL A 149 -3.42 9.07 9.50
C VAL A 149 -3.51 9.57 8.06
N VAL A 150 -2.97 8.81 7.11
CA VAL A 150 -3.18 9.05 5.68
C VAL A 150 -4.13 7.99 5.13
N LEU A 151 -5.25 8.42 4.56
CA LEU A 151 -6.20 7.54 3.86
C LEU A 151 -5.93 7.61 2.37
N GLY A 152 -5.38 6.52 1.82
CA GLY A 152 -5.10 6.33 0.40
C GLY A 152 -5.99 5.27 -0.24
N GLY A 153 -5.62 4.86 -1.45
CA GLY A 153 -6.36 3.88 -2.23
C GLY A 153 -7.52 4.47 -3.04
N GLY A 154 -8.02 3.67 -4.00
CA GLY A 154 -9.02 4.13 -4.96
C GLY A 154 -10.37 4.54 -4.38
N ASP A 155 -10.74 3.99 -3.21
CA ASP A 155 -12.04 4.23 -2.60
C ASP A 155 -12.09 5.48 -1.71
N VAL A 156 -10.97 6.07 -1.37
CA VAL A 156 -10.93 7.31 -0.57
C VAL A 156 -11.72 8.46 -1.23
N LYS A 157 -11.86 8.44 -2.56
CA LYS A 157 -12.69 9.39 -3.33
C LYS A 157 -14.17 9.40 -2.93
N HIS A 158 -14.66 8.31 -2.34
CA HIS A 158 -16.06 8.17 -1.89
C HIS A 158 -16.31 8.70 -0.48
N LEU A 159 -15.28 9.19 0.20
CA LEU A 159 -15.42 9.89 1.49
C LEU A 159 -15.56 11.40 1.21
N ASP A 160 -16.69 11.97 1.52
CA ASP A 160 -16.91 13.43 1.41
C ASP A 160 -16.11 14.17 2.49
N GLU A 161 -16.10 13.59 3.70
CA GLU A 161 -15.36 14.06 4.87
C GLU A 161 -14.38 12.98 5.33
N LEU A 162 -13.31 13.37 6.01
CA LEU A 162 -12.36 12.45 6.61
C LEU A 162 -12.55 12.39 8.13
N PRO A 163 -12.22 11.25 8.77
CA PRO A 163 -12.10 11.19 10.22
C PRO A 163 -11.12 12.22 10.76
N GLU A 164 -11.26 12.56 12.04
CA GLU A 164 -10.36 13.48 12.72
C GLU A 164 -8.89 13.03 12.58
N ASN A 165 -7.99 14.00 12.45
CA ASN A 165 -6.55 13.79 12.28
C ASN A 165 -6.16 12.94 11.05
N CYS A 166 -7.06 12.84 10.04
CA CYS A 166 -6.81 12.16 8.79
C CYS A 166 -6.52 13.13 7.66
N ARG A 167 -5.63 12.72 6.75
CA ARG A 167 -5.32 13.41 5.50
C ARG A 167 -5.67 12.50 4.32
N ARG A 168 -6.02 13.10 3.19
CA ARG A 168 -6.27 12.37 1.95
C ARG A 168 -4.93 12.10 1.27
N GLY A 169 -4.61 10.85 1.02
CA GLY A 169 -3.54 10.43 0.14
C GLY A 169 -3.98 10.44 -1.33
N ALA A 170 -3.02 10.36 -2.22
CA ALA A 170 -3.22 10.25 -3.66
C ALA A 170 -2.48 9.02 -4.20
N ASN A 171 -3.02 8.40 -5.27
CA ASN A 171 -2.36 7.23 -5.87
C ASN A 171 -0.99 7.60 -6.48
N GLU A 172 -0.83 8.84 -6.91
CA GLU A 172 0.43 9.40 -7.40
C GLU A 172 1.55 9.34 -6.36
N ASN A 173 1.22 9.26 -5.07
CA ASN A 173 2.20 9.08 -4.01
C ASN A 173 2.97 7.75 -4.13
N ALA A 174 2.43 6.74 -4.84
CA ALA A 174 3.19 5.54 -5.16
C ALA A 174 4.44 5.84 -6.00
N PHE A 175 4.33 6.76 -6.97
CA PHE A 175 5.49 7.19 -7.78
C PHE A 175 6.51 7.94 -6.91
N ILE A 176 6.03 8.87 -6.07
CA ILE A 176 6.91 9.60 -5.12
C ILE A 176 7.60 8.62 -4.18
N GLY A 177 6.88 7.64 -3.65
CA GLY A 177 7.42 6.58 -2.80
C GLY A 177 8.46 5.74 -3.52
N GLY A 178 8.22 5.40 -4.78
CA GLY A 178 9.17 4.68 -5.62
C GLY A 178 10.50 5.43 -5.80
N PHE A 179 10.48 6.75 -5.96
CA PHE A 179 11.71 7.57 -5.99
C PHE A 179 12.37 7.66 -4.62
N ARG A 180 11.60 7.93 -3.56
CA ARG A 180 12.10 8.04 -2.18
C ARG A 180 12.81 6.78 -1.69
N LEU A 181 12.42 5.60 -2.14
CA LEU A 181 13.11 4.35 -1.80
C LEU A 181 14.62 4.38 -2.08
N TRP A 182 15.08 5.24 -2.99
CA TRP A 182 16.49 5.38 -3.36
C TRP A 182 17.22 6.52 -2.63
N GLU A 183 16.52 7.30 -1.84
CA GLU A 183 17.10 8.32 -0.98
C GLU A 183 17.77 7.67 0.26
N ALA A 184 18.82 8.32 0.79
CA ALA A 184 19.60 7.77 1.91
C ALA A 184 18.77 7.52 3.18
N GLU A 185 17.70 8.28 3.38
CA GLU A 185 16.78 8.16 4.51
C GLU A 185 16.04 6.80 4.54
N TRP A 186 15.75 6.24 3.36
CA TRP A 186 15.00 5.00 3.16
C TRP A 186 15.88 3.79 2.79
N ALA A 187 17.20 3.96 2.81
CA ALA A 187 18.16 2.93 2.40
C ALA A 187 18.48 1.88 3.50
N ARG A 188 17.69 1.84 4.58
CA ARG A 188 17.91 0.94 5.73
C ARG A 188 17.18 -0.37 5.59
#